data_72525748e447a8daadc7c6baadf0b29a
#
_entry.id   72525748e447a8daadc7c6baadf0b29a
#
_cell.length_a   1.000
_cell.length_b   1.000
_cell.length_c   1.000
_cell.angle_alpha   90.00
_cell.angle_beta   90.00
_cell.angle_gamma   90.00
#
_symmetry.space_group_name_H-M   'P 1'
#
loop_
_entity.id
_entity.type
_entity.pdbx_description
1 polymer ?
#
loop_
_entity_poly.entity_id
_entity_poly.type
_entity_poly.pdbx_seq_one_letter_code
_entity_poly.pdbx_strand_id
1 'polypeptide(L)'
;MTRAPGGRAPLTSRRAILLAALGLGGAGAVSACAQLPRDGQVRQSDVVVAEEDALMQSAAGPEVGASPKEIVEGFLRACAAGYSDGFAAARSFLIRTAADSWRPQEIVMVYTGSESPVVEQAGDDAVDLRTRLIGSLDGAGILTPRNDEDYTVSYSLAADSTGQWRIAQLPGGVLLPEPAFDQEFSAYLLHFLSFDRERAVPELRWASLRTAAPTLMRLLLGGPSDWLAPGAGTLVPSGLRLLGGLDAPLPADGAVTVSVSSEAAALDAADRALLVAQIERTLTQVAGIRSVSVRALGDGEDPRDAGAGTALGDGADLDAAPGASGQAIGMSGGNVVRGLSTARETLATSRALGTTGARWPDVGADGTIVALAGRSMLLLAPGRSVASVIHSVDDESAAQSGGDQTDTGDTDQSGGDQTDADQTGGGMTPPVIDRHGWTWTVARGEIIALNRAGLRAELAAEWLAGSRVLALDVSVESERLVVRRLVNGETADRVEAAVVVRDAQGRPQRLGPPLTIPGAGGTRALAWSDPVAVAVLADGGSGTPDVRQVQVGGTAATIPGLAGAVELTANRTDGLVLLTDSAGQVWHRNDGTWRVAATDLQDVGYCLA
;
A
#
# COMPACT_ATOMS: atom_id res chain seq x y z
N MET A 1 57.49 -21.02 51.41
CA MET A 1 57.16 -22.32 52.07
C MET A 1 55.63 -22.36 52.10
N THR A 2 54.84 -23.17 51.50
CA THR A 2 54.79 -24.46 50.88
C THR A 2 53.45 -24.47 50.06
N ARG A 3 53.45 -24.60 48.84
CA ARG A 3 53.11 -25.64 47.89
C ARG A 3 51.70 -26.29 48.02
N ALA A 4 50.93 -26.16 46.95
CA ALA A 4 49.67 -26.82 46.61
C ALA A 4 49.75 -28.38 46.52
N PRO A 5 48.63 -29.12 46.42
CA PRO A 5 48.20 -29.63 45.12
C PRO A 5 46.66 -29.62 44.99
N GLY A 6 46.04 -29.46 43.82
CA GLY A 6 46.06 -30.30 42.63
C GLY A 6 44.95 -31.36 42.64
N GLY A 7 43.74 -31.07 42.17
CA GLY A 7 42.64 -32.01 42.03
C GLY A 7 42.04 -31.97 40.60
N ARG A 8 42.30 -33.02 39.81
CA ARG A 8 41.79 -33.27 38.46
C ARG A 8 40.31 -33.63 38.45
N ALA A 9 39.53 -33.02 37.58
CA ALA A 9 38.18 -33.46 37.22
C ALA A 9 38.23 -34.61 36.18
N PRO A 10 37.35 -35.62 36.25
CA PRO A 10 37.34 -36.68 35.29
C PRO A 10 36.53 -36.34 34.04
N LEU A 11 37.12 -36.68 32.88
CA LEU A 11 36.51 -36.68 31.57
C LEU A 11 35.45 -37.78 31.47
N THR A 12 34.18 -37.43 31.37
CA THR A 12 33.12 -38.39 31.03
C THR A 12 33.04 -38.55 29.50
N SER A 13 33.24 -39.76 29.04
CA SER A 13 33.32 -40.15 27.64
C SER A 13 31.96 -40.04 26.91
N ARG A 14 32.02 -39.60 25.66
CA ARG A 14 30.89 -39.50 24.70
C ARG A 14 30.15 -40.83 24.39
N ARG A 15 30.46 -41.94 25.05
CA ARG A 15 29.81 -43.25 24.83
C ARG A 15 28.64 -43.57 25.77
N ALA A 16 28.38 -42.78 26.79
CA ALA A 16 27.28 -43.01 27.75
C ALA A 16 25.95 -42.35 27.37
N ILE A 17 25.90 -41.53 26.32
CA ILE A 17 24.67 -40.81 25.89
C ILE A 17 23.95 -41.53 24.76
N LEU A 18 24.55 -42.59 24.17
CA LEU A 18 23.96 -43.32 23.04
C LEU A 18 23.21 -44.62 23.41
N LEU A 19 23.10 -44.98 24.67
CA LEU A 19 22.41 -46.21 25.12
C LEU A 19 21.15 -45.99 25.97
N ALA A 20 20.69 -44.74 26.17
CA ALA A 20 19.45 -44.42 26.86
C ALA A 20 18.25 -44.09 25.93
N ALA A 21 18.39 -44.21 24.59
CA ALA A 21 17.35 -43.91 23.62
C ALA A 21 16.73 -45.12 22.91
N LEU A 22 16.92 -46.31 23.42
CA LEU A 22 16.34 -47.58 22.88
C LEU A 22 15.56 -48.33 23.95
N GLY A 23 14.38 -47.86 24.27
CA GLY A 23 13.47 -48.59 25.14
C GLY A 23 12.26 -47.77 25.53
N LEU A 24 11.32 -47.57 24.62
CA LEU A 24 9.87 -47.51 24.84
C LEU A 24 9.21 -47.28 23.46
N GLY A 25 9.05 -48.36 22.77
CA GLY A 25 8.24 -48.43 21.56
C GLY A 25 6.79 -48.70 21.95
N GLY A 26 5.88 -48.16 21.19
CA GLY A 26 4.56 -48.74 21.08
C GLY A 26 3.40 -47.76 21.14
N ALA A 27 2.78 -47.58 19.99
CA ALA A 27 1.38 -47.24 19.76
C ALA A 27 0.92 -45.78 20.06
N GLY A 28 0.77 -45.03 19.01
CA GLY A 28 0.02 -43.76 18.97
C GLY A 28 -0.16 -43.30 17.54
N ALA A 29 -1.33 -43.58 16.97
CA ALA A 29 -1.69 -43.43 15.58
C ALA A 29 -1.50 -42.01 15.03
N VAL A 30 -1.05 -41.99 13.80
CA VAL A 30 -0.97 -40.89 12.83
C VAL A 30 -2.30 -40.15 12.73
N SER A 31 -2.31 -38.88 13.06
CA SER A 31 -3.22 -37.91 12.47
C SER A 31 -2.40 -36.65 12.15
N ALA A 32 -1.78 -36.69 10.98
CA ALA A 32 -1.18 -35.52 10.38
C ALA A 32 -2.30 -34.66 9.78
N CYS A 33 -2.86 -33.73 10.56
CA CYS A 33 -3.55 -32.58 9.99
C CYS A 33 -2.50 -31.60 9.53
N ALA A 34 -2.29 -31.55 8.21
CA ALA A 34 -1.58 -30.47 7.58
C ALA A 34 -2.42 -29.18 7.76
N GLN A 35 -2.09 -28.38 8.75
CA GLN A 35 -2.56 -27.01 8.82
C GLN A 35 -1.64 -26.17 7.93
N LEU A 36 -2.19 -25.68 6.83
CA LEU A 36 -1.58 -24.59 6.06
C LEU A 36 -1.54 -23.35 6.96
N PRO A 37 -0.39 -22.69 7.11
CA PRO A 37 -0.33 -21.40 7.79
C PRO A 37 -1.04 -20.34 6.93
N ARG A 38 -2.07 -19.73 7.49
CA ARG A 38 -2.86 -18.65 6.83
C ARG A 38 -2.45 -17.24 7.25
N ASP A 39 -1.34 -17.08 7.94
CA ASP A 39 -0.83 -15.78 8.37
C ASP A 39 0.70 -15.78 8.22
N GLY A 40 1.21 -15.01 7.26
CA GLY A 40 2.63 -14.79 7.06
C GLY A 40 2.85 -13.38 6.54
N GLN A 41 3.58 -12.57 7.31
CA GLN A 41 4.31 -11.44 6.76
C GLN A 41 5.03 -11.91 5.50
N VAL A 42 5.05 -11.09 4.45
CA VAL A 42 5.90 -11.30 3.27
C VAL A 42 7.36 -11.21 3.74
N ARG A 43 7.86 -12.31 4.30
CA ARG A 43 9.31 -12.53 4.40
C ARG A 43 9.73 -13.09 3.06
N GLN A 44 10.75 -12.49 2.46
CA GLN A 44 11.53 -13.14 1.42
C GLN A 44 11.92 -14.52 1.95
N SER A 45 11.18 -15.55 1.56
CA SER A 45 11.63 -16.92 1.74
C SER A 45 12.47 -17.24 0.52
N ASP A 46 13.68 -17.76 0.74
CA ASP A 46 14.44 -18.44 -0.29
C ASP A 46 13.59 -19.57 -0.85
N VAL A 47 12.83 -19.28 -1.89
CA VAL A 47 12.15 -20.31 -2.67
C VAL A 47 13.25 -20.98 -3.48
N VAL A 48 13.73 -22.10 -2.98
CA VAL A 48 14.36 -23.11 -3.85
C VAL A 48 13.26 -23.48 -4.83
N VAL A 49 13.31 -22.93 -6.03
CA VAL A 49 12.50 -23.38 -7.16
C VAL A 49 12.94 -24.81 -7.43
N ALA A 50 12.22 -25.77 -6.88
CA ALA A 50 12.21 -27.10 -7.45
C ALA A 50 11.71 -26.92 -8.88
N GLU A 51 12.53 -27.29 -9.86
CA GLU A 51 12.10 -27.57 -11.22
C GLU A 51 11.10 -28.73 -11.18
N GLU A 52 9.90 -28.50 -10.66
CA GLU A 52 8.75 -29.25 -11.10
C GLU A 52 8.26 -28.53 -12.35
N ASP A 53 8.45 -29.18 -13.50
CA ASP A 53 7.67 -28.96 -14.71
C ASP A 53 6.21 -28.78 -14.29
N ALA A 54 5.79 -27.55 -14.02
CA ALA A 54 4.40 -27.18 -14.06
C ALA A 54 3.99 -27.57 -15.47
N LEU A 55 3.23 -28.65 -15.57
CA LEU A 55 2.59 -29.11 -16.80
C LEU A 55 2.01 -27.84 -17.42
N MET A 56 2.69 -27.31 -18.44
CA MET A 56 2.17 -26.23 -19.25
C MET A 56 0.84 -26.76 -19.79
N GLN A 57 -0.27 -26.36 -19.16
CA GLN A 57 -1.58 -26.56 -19.75
C GLN A 57 -1.63 -25.63 -20.95
N SER A 58 -1.07 -26.12 -22.06
CA SER A 58 -1.32 -25.54 -23.35
C SER A 58 -2.81 -25.62 -23.57
N ALA A 59 -3.50 -24.49 -23.57
CA ALA A 59 -4.90 -24.46 -23.88
C ALA A 59 -5.10 -25.02 -25.29
N ALA A 60 -6.06 -25.93 -25.43
CA ALA A 60 -6.40 -26.47 -26.76
C ALA A 60 -7.00 -25.34 -27.59
N GLY A 61 -6.74 -25.35 -28.90
CA GLY A 61 -7.41 -24.49 -29.87
C GLY A 61 -8.88 -24.88 -30.05
N PRO A 62 -9.63 -24.17 -30.94
CA PRO A 62 -11.05 -24.42 -31.19
C PRO A 62 -11.27 -25.82 -31.77
N GLU A 63 -12.29 -26.52 -31.27
CA GLU A 63 -12.69 -27.83 -31.77
C GLU A 63 -13.41 -27.68 -33.11
N VAL A 64 -13.29 -28.72 -33.97
CA VAL A 64 -13.97 -28.75 -35.24
C VAL A 64 -15.47 -28.93 -35.03
N GLY A 65 -16.27 -28.04 -35.60
CA GLY A 65 -17.75 -28.07 -35.48
C GLY A 65 -18.27 -27.45 -34.18
N ALA A 66 -17.43 -26.82 -33.38
CA ALA A 66 -17.84 -26.12 -32.17
C ALA A 66 -18.89 -25.02 -32.49
N SER A 67 -19.90 -24.91 -31.64
CA SER A 67 -20.93 -23.87 -31.71
C SER A 67 -20.35 -22.50 -31.31
N PRO A 68 -21.04 -21.40 -31.66
CA PRO A 68 -20.62 -20.05 -31.22
C PRO A 68 -20.36 -19.93 -29.72
N LYS A 69 -21.22 -20.53 -28.91
CA LYS A 69 -21.07 -20.58 -27.45
C LYS A 69 -19.78 -21.29 -27.03
N GLU A 70 -19.52 -22.49 -27.57
CA GLU A 70 -18.31 -23.28 -27.25
C GLU A 70 -17.03 -22.59 -27.70
N ILE A 71 -17.07 -21.80 -28.79
CA ILE A 71 -15.96 -20.96 -29.24
C ILE A 71 -15.63 -19.88 -28.19
N VAL A 72 -16.64 -19.17 -27.65
CA VAL A 72 -16.42 -18.14 -26.63
C VAL A 72 -15.93 -18.76 -25.31
N GLU A 73 -16.54 -19.87 -24.88
CA GLU A 73 -16.08 -20.58 -23.67
C GLU A 73 -14.65 -21.11 -23.82
N GLY A 74 -14.29 -21.63 -25.00
CA GLY A 74 -12.94 -22.06 -25.32
C GLY A 74 -11.94 -20.90 -25.32
N PHE A 75 -12.33 -19.76 -25.88
CA PHE A 75 -11.54 -18.53 -25.88
C PHE A 75 -11.24 -18.06 -24.46
N LEU A 76 -12.23 -18.03 -23.56
CA LEU A 76 -12.02 -17.62 -22.16
C LEU A 76 -11.03 -18.54 -21.43
N ARG A 77 -11.15 -19.87 -21.64
CA ARG A 77 -10.17 -20.83 -21.07
C ARG A 77 -8.77 -20.61 -21.63
N ALA A 78 -8.67 -20.34 -22.95
CA ALA A 78 -7.39 -20.05 -23.57
C ALA A 78 -6.78 -18.72 -23.10
N CYS A 79 -7.59 -17.71 -22.77
CA CYS A 79 -7.13 -16.47 -22.15
C CYS A 79 -6.54 -16.69 -20.77
N ALA A 80 -7.14 -17.55 -19.93
CA ALA A 80 -6.63 -17.85 -18.60
C ALA A 80 -5.24 -18.52 -18.63
N ALA A 81 -4.91 -19.28 -19.68
CA ALA A 81 -3.60 -19.88 -19.90
C ALA A 81 -2.67 -19.00 -20.78
N GLY A 82 -3.16 -17.88 -21.29
CA GLY A 82 -2.53 -17.13 -22.39
C GLY A 82 -1.17 -16.49 -22.06
N TYR A 83 -0.90 -16.20 -20.79
CA TYR A 83 0.39 -15.65 -20.37
C TYR A 83 1.55 -16.65 -20.55
N SER A 84 1.27 -17.95 -20.64
CA SER A 84 2.28 -18.97 -20.83
C SER A 84 2.70 -19.16 -22.29
N ASP A 85 1.81 -18.87 -23.26
CA ASP A 85 2.01 -19.09 -24.69
C ASP A 85 1.95 -17.82 -25.55
N GLY A 86 1.96 -16.63 -24.89
CA GLY A 86 1.81 -15.35 -25.58
C GLY A 86 0.43 -15.18 -26.24
N PHE A 87 -0.59 -15.84 -25.69
CA PHE A 87 -1.98 -15.86 -26.20
C PHE A 87 -2.12 -16.53 -27.57
N ALA A 88 -1.21 -17.41 -27.94
CA ALA A 88 -1.25 -18.10 -29.23
C ALA A 88 -2.53 -18.98 -29.35
N ALA A 89 -2.84 -19.76 -28.32
CA ALA A 89 -4.06 -20.56 -28.29
C ALA A 89 -5.32 -19.67 -28.35
N ALA A 90 -5.39 -18.60 -27.57
CA ALA A 90 -6.53 -17.67 -27.57
C ALA A 90 -6.73 -17.01 -28.95
N ARG A 91 -5.64 -16.61 -29.62
CA ARG A 91 -5.72 -16.03 -30.98
C ARG A 91 -6.28 -16.99 -32.01
N SER A 92 -6.15 -18.32 -31.83
CA SER A 92 -6.70 -19.31 -32.74
C SER A 92 -8.25 -19.36 -32.77
N PHE A 93 -8.90 -18.80 -31.73
CA PHE A 93 -10.36 -18.65 -31.68
C PHE A 93 -10.87 -17.42 -32.44
N LEU A 94 -9.98 -16.54 -32.89
CA LEU A 94 -10.31 -15.28 -33.54
C LEU A 94 -10.19 -15.42 -35.08
N ILE A 95 -10.98 -14.63 -35.84
CA ILE A 95 -10.65 -14.41 -37.23
C ILE A 95 -9.35 -13.64 -37.35
N ARG A 96 -8.65 -13.73 -38.46
CA ARG A 96 -7.32 -13.16 -38.67
C ARG A 96 -7.26 -11.66 -38.33
N THR A 97 -8.23 -10.86 -38.79
CA THR A 97 -8.25 -9.41 -38.52
C THR A 97 -8.45 -9.09 -37.05
N ALA A 98 -9.27 -9.85 -36.33
CA ALA A 98 -9.45 -9.72 -34.90
C ALA A 98 -8.19 -10.16 -34.14
N ALA A 99 -7.56 -11.27 -34.55
CA ALA A 99 -6.31 -11.74 -33.95
C ALA A 99 -5.16 -10.73 -34.09
N ASP A 100 -5.06 -10.04 -35.24
CA ASP A 100 -4.01 -9.05 -35.51
C ASP A 100 -4.25 -7.74 -34.70
N SER A 101 -5.50 -7.36 -34.47
CA SER A 101 -5.86 -6.10 -33.77
C SER A 101 -6.02 -6.25 -32.27
N TRP A 102 -6.35 -7.44 -31.77
CA TRP A 102 -6.61 -7.67 -30.35
C TRP A 102 -5.38 -7.46 -29.47
N ARG A 103 -5.57 -6.72 -28.38
CA ARG A 103 -4.53 -6.35 -27.40
C ARG A 103 -4.86 -6.96 -26.04
N PRO A 104 -4.40 -8.20 -25.75
CA PRO A 104 -4.72 -8.90 -24.51
C PRO A 104 -4.20 -8.24 -23.24
N GLN A 105 -3.11 -7.46 -23.35
CA GLN A 105 -2.47 -6.80 -22.21
C GLN A 105 -2.95 -5.35 -22.00
N GLU A 106 -3.93 -4.88 -22.76
CA GLU A 106 -4.46 -3.52 -22.62
C GLU A 106 -5.20 -3.34 -21.30
N ILE A 107 -6.02 -4.31 -20.93
CA ILE A 107 -6.74 -4.36 -19.66
C ILE A 107 -6.99 -5.81 -19.26
N VAL A 108 -6.89 -6.10 -17.96
CA VAL A 108 -7.29 -7.39 -17.39
C VAL A 108 -8.50 -7.16 -16.51
N MET A 109 -9.65 -7.70 -16.93
CA MET A 109 -10.85 -7.75 -16.11
C MET A 109 -10.80 -9.01 -15.25
N VAL A 110 -11.03 -8.86 -13.93
CA VAL A 110 -10.97 -9.97 -12.97
C VAL A 110 -12.37 -10.23 -12.44
N TYR A 111 -12.86 -11.47 -12.61
CA TYR A 111 -14.13 -11.89 -12.05
C TYR A 111 -13.95 -12.86 -10.89
N THR A 112 -14.99 -12.96 -10.03
CA THR A 112 -14.94 -13.85 -8.87
C THR A 112 -14.70 -15.30 -9.28
N GLY A 113 -13.78 -15.98 -8.60
CA GLY A 113 -13.49 -17.40 -8.88
C GLY A 113 -14.56 -18.37 -8.38
N SER A 114 -15.56 -17.90 -7.63
CA SER A 114 -16.63 -18.74 -7.07
C SER A 114 -17.76 -19.06 -8.08
N GLU A 115 -17.91 -18.25 -9.12
CA GLU A 115 -18.97 -18.38 -10.13
C GLU A 115 -18.37 -18.35 -11.53
N SER A 116 -18.81 -19.29 -12.38
CA SER A 116 -18.45 -19.27 -13.81
C SER A 116 -19.25 -18.21 -14.54
N PRO A 117 -18.65 -17.50 -15.51
CA PRO A 117 -19.39 -16.58 -16.36
C PRO A 117 -20.55 -17.28 -17.08
N VAL A 118 -21.70 -16.62 -17.15
CA VAL A 118 -22.86 -17.11 -17.90
C VAL A 118 -22.67 -16.73 -19.36
N VAL A 119 -22.54 -17.72 -20.22
CA VAL A 119 -22.36 -17.55 -21.66
C VAL A 119 -23.65 -18.01 -22.37
N GLU A 120 -24.33 -17.09 -23.02
CA GLU A 120 -25.63 -17.33 -23.69
C GLU A 120 -25.56 -16.91 -25.16
N GLN A 121 -26.17 -17.71 -26.02
CA GLN A 121 -26.31 -17.36 -27.44
C GLN A 121 -27.38 -16.26 -27.59
N ALA A 122 -26.97 -15.09 -28.10
CA ALA A 122 -27.85 -13.93 -28.29
C ALA A 122 -28.44 -13.82 -29.72
N GLY A 123 -27.96 -14.66 -30.64
CA GLY A 123 -28.36 -14.71 -32.06
C GLY A 123 -27.62 -15.82 -32.77
N ASP A 124 -27.74 -15.90 -34.10
CA ASP A 124 -27.04 -16.92 -34.88
C ASP A 124 -25.51 -16.73 -34.86
N ASP A 125 -25.06 -15.47 -34.76
CA ASP A 125 -23.66 -15.04 -34.84
C ASP A 125 -23.22 -14.17 -33.65
N ALA A 126 -24.00 -14.15 -32.56
CA ALA A 126 -23.73 -13.35 -31.37
C ALA A 126 -23.83 -14.18 -30.09
N VAL A 127 -22.91 -13.93 -29.15
CA VAL A 127 -22.86 -14.57 -27.84
C VAL A 127 -22.66 -13.50 -26.79
N ASP A 128 -23.53 -13.47 -25.79
CA ASP A 128 -23.43 -12.61 -24.61
C ASP A 128 -22.78 -13.36 -23.46
N LEU A 129 -21.90 -12.66 -22.76
CA LEU A 129 -21.29 -13.11 -21.51
C LEU A 129 -21.71 -12.18 -20.39
N ARG A 130 -22.11 -12.74 -19.26
CA ARG A 130 -22.39 -12.01 -18.02
C ARG A 130 -21.59 -12.59 -16.88
N THR A 131 -21.01 -11.72 -16.08
CA THR A 131 -20.26 -12.09 -14.88
C THR A 131 -20.24 -10.92 -13.90
N ARG A 132 -19.59 -11.10 -12.73
CA ARG A 132 -19.40 -10.04 -11.74
C ARG A 132 -17.92 -9.77 -11.59
N LEU A 133 -17.54 -8.50 -11.76
CA LEU A 133 -16.14 -8.07 -11.65
C LEU A 133 -15.78 -7.72 -10.21
N ILE A 134 -14.63 -8.20 -9.78
CA ILE A 134 -13.99 -7.85 -8.52
C ILE A 134 -12.80 -6.91 -8.70
N GLY A 135 -12.31 -6.76 -9.91
CA GLY A 135 -11.20 -5.85 -10.23
C GLY A 135 -10.95 -5.66 -11.70
N SER A 136 -10.19 -4.62 -12.02
CA SER A 136 -9.63 -4.39 -13.36
C SER A 136 -8.21 -3.85 -13.24
N LEU A 137 -7.27 -4.45 -13.99
CA LEU A 137 -5.87 -4.03 -14.08
C LEU A 137 -5.64 -3.38 -15.43
N ASP A 138 -5.18 -2.14 -15.43
CA ASP A 138 -4.90 -1.38 -16.66
C ASP A 138 -3.47 -1.59 -17.18
N GLY A 139 -3.16 -1.06 -18.37
CA GLY A 139 -1.85 -1.12 -18.98
C GLY A 139 -0.75 -0.33 -18.25
N ALA A 140 -1.14 0.53 -17.31
CA ALA A 140 -0.23 1.23 -16.40
C ALA A 140 0.07 0.40 -15.13
N GLY A 141 -0.50 -0.79 -14.98
CA GLY A 141 -0.30 -1.66 -13.83
C GLY A 141 -1.08 -1.23 -12.59
N ILE A 142 -2.13 -0.43 -12.75
CA ILE A 142 -2.99 0.00 -11.64
C ILE A 142 -4.17 -0.95 -11.54
N LEU A 143 -4.27 -1.62 -10.40
CA LEU A 143 -5.42 -2.45 -10.07
C LEU A 143 -6.51 -1.58 -9.43
N THR A 144 -7.67 -1.53 -10.08
CA THR A 144 -8.87 -0.89 -9.56
C THR A 144 -9.83 -1.98 -9.06
N PRO A 145 -10.01 -2.13 -7.74
CA PRO A 145 -11.01 -3.05 -7.21
C PRO A 145 -12.43 -2.66 -7.63
N ARG A 146 -13.26 -3.67 -7.88
CA ARG A 146 -14.68 -3.55 -8.22
C ARG A 146 -15.50 -4.29 -7.15
N ASN A 147 -16.59 -3.71 -6.71
CA ASN A 147 -17.43 -4.27 -5.64
C ASN A 147 -18.49 -5.19 -6.24
N ASP A 148 -18.08 -6.34 -6.77
CA ASP A 148 -19.03 -7.28 -7.40
C ASP A 148 -19.91 -6.60 -8.47
N GLU A 149 -19.29 -5.81 -9.34
CA GLU A 149 -19.98 -5.02 -10.37
C GLU A 149 -20.48 -5.95 -11.49
N ASP A 150 -21.75 -5.83 -11.84
CA ASP A 150 -22.32 -6.57 -12.96
C ASP A 150 -21.63 -6.17 -14.28
N TYR A 151 -21.12 -7.15 -15.01
CA TYR A 151 -20.43 -6.97 -16.28
C TYR A 151 -21.08 -7.80 -17.36
N THR A 152 -21.43 -7.15 -18.46
CA THR A 152 -21.98 -7.82 -19.65
C THR A 152 -21.18 -7.40 -20.87
N VAL A 153 -20.81 -8.36 -21.69
CA VAL A 153 -20.11 -8.14 -22.96
C VAL A 153 -20.62 -9.08 -24.03
N SER A 154 -20.71 -8.57 -25.28
CA SER A 154 -21.15 -9.33 -26.45
C SER A 154 -19.97 -9.63 -27.37
N TYR A 155 -19.91 -10.86 -27.85
CA TYR A 155 -18.97 -11.33 -28.86
C TYR A 155 -19.72 -11.54 -30.17
N SER A 156 -19.20 -10.99 -31.28
CA SER A 156 -19.70 -11.31 -32.60
C SER A 156 -18.82 -12.36 -33.25
N LEU A 157 -19.44 -13.36 -33.90
CA LEU A 157 -18.76 -14.47 -34.53
C LEU A 157 -19.00 -14.45 -36.04
N ALA A 158 -18.09 -15.08 -36.76
CA ALA A 158 -18.23 -15.31 -38.20
C ALA A 158 -17.70 -16.71 -38.55
N ALA A 159 -18.29 -17.35 -39.56
CA ALA A 159 -17.73 -18.58 -40.09
C ALA A 159 -16.51 -18.27 -40.96
N ASP A 160 -15.41 -19.01 -40.76
CA ASP A 160 -14.24 -18.95 -41.62
C ASP A 160 -14.49 -19.64 -42.98
N SER A 161 -13.47 -19.64 -43.84
CA SER A 161 -13.59 -20.25 -45.19
C SER A 161 -13.86 -21.75 -45.18
N THR A 162 -13.74 -22.41 -44.03
CA THR A 162 -14.02 -23.84 -43.83
C THR A 162 -15.38 -24.08 -43.16
N GLY A 163 -16.14 -23.00 -42.89
CA GLY A 163 -17.41 -23.05 -42.18
C GLY A 163 -17.29 -23.16 -40.66
N GLN A 164 -16.08 -22.98 -40.09
CA GLN A 164 -15.89 -23.05 -38.66
C GLN A 164 -16.07 -21.68 -38.03
N TRP A 165 -16.77 -21.62 -36.88
CA TRP A 165 -16.98 -20.38 -36.14
C TRP A 165 -15.71 -19.83 -35.54
N ARG A 166 -15.52 -18.50 -35.64
CA ARG A 166 -14.45 -17.73 -35.02
C ARG A 166 -14.99 -16.39 -34.51
N ILE A 167 -14.43 -15.86 -33.46
CA ILE A 167 -14.78 -14.53 -32.93
C ILE A 167 -14.27 -13.47 -33.91
N ALA A 168 -15.18 -12.62 -34.38
CA ALA A 168 -14.90 -11.53 -35.31
C ALA A 168 -14.78 -10.19 -34.61
N GLN A 169 -15.53 -9.97 -33.52
CA GLN A 169 -15.46 -8.76 -32.70
C GLN A 169 -15.47 -9.14 -31.21
N LEU A 170 -14.57 -8.53 -30.46
CA LEU A 170 -14.40 -8.71 -29.03
C LEU A 170 -13.85 -7.43 -28.40
N PRO A 171 -14.03 -7.21 -27.08
CA PRO A 171 -13.38 -6.11 -26.37
C PRO A 171 -11.85 -6.28 -26.35
N GLY A 172 -11.12 -5.17 -26.12
CA GLY A 172 -9.71 -5.23 -25.78
C GLY A 172 -9.48 -5.92 -24.43
N GLY A 173 -8.25 -6.40 -24.22
CA GLY A 173 -7.88 -7.05 -22.97
C GLY A 173 -8.36 -8.49 -22.83
N VAL A 174 -8.34 -8.98 -21.60
CA VAL A 174 -8.72 -10.34 -21.22
C VAL A 174 -9.63 -10.33 -19.99
N LEU A 175 -10.46 -11.38 -19.87
CA LEU A 175 -11.27 -11.64 -18.68
C LEU A 175 -10.72 -12.88 -17.98
N LEU A 176 -10.24 -12.74 -16.75
CA LEU A 176 -9.62 -13.81 -15.96
C LEU A 176 -10.41 -14.10 -14.69
N PRO A 177 -10.52 -15.38 -14.28
CA PRO A 177 -10.96 -15.69 -12.93
C PRO A 177 -9.89 -15.28 -11.91
N GLU A 178 -10.32 -14.86 -10.72
CA GLU A 178 -9.44 -14.45 -9.61
C GLU A 178 -8.27 -15.43 -9.36
N PRO A 179 -8.46 -16.76 -9.29
CA PRO A 179 -7.35 -17.69 -9.10
C PRO A 179 -6.29 -17.65 -10.20
N ALA A 180 -6.68 -17.41 -11.46
CA ALA A 180 -5.73 -17.29 -12.55
C ALA A 180 -4.99 -15.93 -12.50
N PHE A 181 -5.69 -14.88 -12.10
CA PHE A 181 -5.07 -13.57 -11.86
C PHE A 181 -4.01 -13.67 -10.75
N ASP A 182 -4.34 -14.26 -9.60
CA ASP A 182 -3.42 -14.42 -8.46
C ASP A 182 -2.20 -15.29 -8.76
N GLN A 183 -2.34 -16.26 -9.68
CA GLN A 183 -1.22 -17.10 -10.12
C GLN A 183 -0.29 -16.38 -11.10
N GLU A 184 -0.81 -15.45 -11.90
CA GLU A 184 -0.06 -14.80 -12.96
C GLU A 184 0.49 -13.42 -12.57
N PHE A 185 -0.23 -12.67 -11.72
CA PHE A 185 0.13 -11.31 -11.36
C PHE A 185 0.60 -11.18 -9.92
N SER A 186 1.50 -10.25 -9.69
CA SER A 186 1.94 -9.85 -8.36
C SER A 186 2.07 -8.33 -8.28
N ALA A 187 1.94 -7.82 -7.06
CA ALA A 187 2.13 -6.42 -6.76
C ALA A 187 3.62 -6.11 -6.51
N TYR A 188 4.08 -4.99 -7.05
CA TYR A 188 5.44 -4.48 -6.92
C TYR A 188 5.41 -2.99 -6.59
N LEU A 189 6.47 -2.48 -5.97
CA LEU A 189 6.61 -1.07 -5.67
C LEU A 189 7.51 -0.40 -6.72
N LEU A 190 6.97 0.59 -7.42
CA LEU A 190 7.81 1.56 -8.11
C LEU A 190 8.26 2.62 -7.10
N HIS A 191 9.52 3.01 -7.17
CA HIS A 191 10.09 3.98 -6.23
C HIS A 191 10.33 5.31 -6.94
N PHE A 192 9.49 6.30 -6.59
CA PHE A 192 9.66 7.69 -6.99
C PHE A 192 10.35 8.48 -5.88
N LEU A 193 10.52 9.77 -6.02
CA LEU A 193 11.28 10.60 -5.09
C LEU A 193 10.35 11.63 -4.43
N SER A 194 10.58 11.89 -3.15
CA SER A 194 10.03 13.04 -2.46
C SER A 194 10.49 14.36 -3.11
N PHE A 195 9.79 15.46 -2.82
CA PHE A 195 10.11 16.76 -3.41
C PHE A 195 11.55 17.20 -3.11
N ASP A 196 12.11 16.84 -1.96
CA ASP A 196 13.48 17.12 -1.54
C ASP A 196 14.49 16.06 -1.98
N ARG A 197 14.02 14.98 -2.64
CA ARG A 197 14.82 13.85 -3.14
C ARG A 197 15.56 13.03 -2.06
N GLU A 198 15.15 13.15 -0.79
CA GLU A 198 15.76 12.42 0.33
C GLU A 198 15.10 11.06 0.59
N ARG A 199 13.86 10.87 0.12
CA ARG A 199 13.06 9.68 0.40
C ARG A 199 12.49 9.07 -0.87
N ALA A 200 12.34 7.74 -0.82
CA ALA A 200 11.54 7.04 -1.82
C ALA A 200 10.05 7.22 -1.51
N VAL A 201 9.27 7.54 -2.52
CA VAL A 201 7.80 7.54 -2.51
C VAL A 201 7.34 6.31 -3.28
N PRO A 202 6.90 5.26 -2.60
CA PRO A 202 6.52 4.02 -3.27
C PRO A 202 5.13 4.15 -3.89
N GLU A 203 4.97 3.56 -5.06
CA GLU A 203 3.69 3.40 -5.74
C GLU A 203 3.47 1.95 -6.12
N LEU A 204 2.32 1.39 -5.73
CA LEU A 204 1.97 0.00 -6.01
C LEU A 204 1.58 -0.17 -7.48
N ARG A 205 2.20 -1.14 -8.14
CA ARG A 205 1.89 -1.54 -9.52
C ARG A 205 1.85 -3.05 -9.64
N TRP A 206 0.98 -3.52 -10.49
CA TRP A 206 0.82 -4.94 -10.76
C TRP A 206 1.46 -5.32 -12.08
N ALA A 207 2.17 -6.44 -12.09
CA ALA A 207 2.81 -6.98 -13.28
C ALA A 207 2.71 -8.51 -13.29
N SER A 208 2.69 -9.09 -14.49
CA SER A 208 2.79 -10.55 -14.66
C SER A 208 4.14 -11.03 -14.14
N LEU A 209 4.13 -12.10 -13.35
CA LEU A 209 5.33 -12.72 -12.80
C LEU A 209 6.37 -13.09 -13.89
N ARG A 210 5.90 -13.42 -15.08
CA ARG A 210 6.75 -13.85 -16.21
C ARG A 210 7.49 -12.69 -16.86
N THR A 211 6.89 -11.50 -16.85
CA THR A 211 7.44 -10.31 -17.50
C THR A 211 7.64 -9.16 -16.52
N ALA A 212 7.79 -9.46 -15.22
CA ALA A 212 7.88 -8.44 -14.18
C ALA A 212 9.00 -7.43 -14.44
N ALA A 213 10.24 -7.88 -14.63
CA ALA A 213 11.38 -6.99 -14.80
C ALA A 213 11.23 -5.99 -15.96
N PRO A 214 10.98 -6.40 -17.21
CA PRO A 214 10.79 -5.46 -18.31
C PRO A 214 9.53 -4.59 -18.13
N THR A 215 8.45 -5.13 -17.54
CA THR A 215 7.23 -4.37 -17.28
C THR A 215 7.47 -3.28 -16.26
N LEU A 216 8.12 -3.59 -15.13
CA LEU A 216 8.44 -2.62 -14.08
C LEU A 216 9.36 -1.52 -14.59
N MET A 217 10.37 -1.87 -15.39
CA MET A 217 11.23 -0.87 -16.03
C MET A 217 10.43 0.06 -16.95
N ARG A 218 9.56 -0.49 -17.79
CA ARG A 218 8.70 0.33 -18.66
C ARG A 218 7.81 1.28 -17.83
N LEU A 219 7.21 0.78 -16.75
CA LEU A 219 6.36 1.57 -15.87
C LEU A 219 7.16 2.65 -15.11
N LEU A 220 8.34 2.33 -14.60
CA LEU A 220 9.23 3.29 -13.92
C LEU A 220 9.67 4.41 -14.87
N LEU A 221 10.05 4.05 -16.10
CA LEU A 221 10.41 5.03 -17.14
C LEU A 221 9.23 5.89 -17.58
N GLY A 222 8.00 5.39 -17.46
CA GLY A 222 6.77 6.15 -17.70
C GLY A 222 6.46 7.20 -16.63
N GLY A 223 7.14 7.14 -15.48
CA GLY A 223 6.92 8.06 -14.36
C GLY A 223 5.76 7.66 -13.43
N PRO A 224 5.51 8.47 -12.38
CA PRO A 224 4.42 8.27 -11.45
C PRO A 224 3.06 8.45 -12.13
N SER A 225 2.03 7.81 -11.59
CA SER A 225 0.66 7.97 -12.09
C SER A 225 0.11 9.38 -11.82
N ASP A 226 -0.99 9.72 -12.48
CA ASP A 226 -1.59 11.06 -12.45
C ASP A 226 -1.92 11.55 -11.03
N TRP A 227 -2.30 10.64 -10.11
CA TRP A 227 -2.60 11.04 -8.73
C TRP A 227 -1.34 11.37 -7.92
N LEU A 228 -0.20 10.73 -8.24
CA LEU A 228 1.07 10.87 -7.51
C LEU A 228 2.01 11.91 -8.17
N ALA A 229 2.00 12.02 -9.50
CA ALA A 229 2.88 12.88 -10.29
C ALA A 229 2.97 14.34 -9.83
N PRO A 230 1.89 14.99 -9.31
CA PRO A 230 2.00 16.38 -8.88
C PRO A 230 2.94 16.62 -7.70
N GLY A 231 3.24 15.62 -6.86
CA GLY A 231 4.06 15.79 -5.65
C GLY A 231 5.22 14.81 -5.52
N ALA A 232 5.30 13.79 -6.39
CA ALA A 232 6.43 12.86 -6.42
C ALA A 232 7.25 13.03 -7.70
N GLY A 233 8.57 13.06 -7.56
CA GLY A 233 9.51 13.25 -8.65
C GLY A 233 10.10 11.96 -9.21
N THR A 234 10.74 12.06 -10.35
CA THR A 234 11.59 11.00 -10.93
C THR A 234 12.86 11.60 -11.51
N LEU A 235 13.95 10.85 -11.49
CA LEU A 235 15.21 11.23 -12.15
C LEU A 235 15.33 10.62 -13.54
N VAL A 236 14.27 10.01 -14.04
CA VAL A 236 14.22 9.50 -15.42
C VAL A 236 14.27 10.70 -16.38
N PRO A 237 15.36 10.88 -17.15
CA PRO A 237 15.42 11.97 -18.13
C PRO A 237 14.38 11.79 -19.23
N SER A 238 13.89 12.91 -19.77
CA SER A 238 13.01 12.85 -20.92
C SER A 238 13.68 12.15 -22.10
N GLY A 239 12.97 11.17 -22.66
CA GLY A 239 13.49 10.37 -23.79
C GLY A 239 14.34 9.17 -23.40
N LEU A 240 14.61 8.93 -22.11
CA LEU A 240 15.31 7.74 -21.65
C LEU A 240 14.58 6.47 -22.09
N ARG A 241 15.29 5.55 -22.66
CA ARG A 241 14.77 4.26 -23.16
C ARG A 241 15.54 3.10 -22.56
N LEU A 242 14.83 2.01 -22.28
CA LEU A 242 15.42 0.71 -22.01
C LEU A 242 15.98 0.15 -23.33
N LEU A 243 17.24 -0.26 -23.32
CA LEU A 243 17.92 -0.85 -24.45
C LEU A 243 18.23 -2.31 -24.13
N GLY A 244 17.81 -3.23 -25.02
CA GLY A 244 17.89 -4.67 -24.75
C GLY A 244 16.78 -5.18 -23.85
N GLY A 245 16.66 -6.50 -23.72
CA GLY A 245 15.64 -7.15 -22.91
C GLY A 245 16.14 -7.47 -21.51
N LEU A 246 15.25 -7.38 -20.55
CA LEU A 246 15.38 -7.98 -19.21
C LEU A 246 14.60 -9.31 -19.16
N ASP A 247 14.59 -10.02 -20.31
CA ASP A 247 13.79 -11.23 -20.48
C ASP A 247 14.43 -12.42 -19.76
N ALA A 248 13.60 -13.33 -19.31
CA ALA A 248 14.05 -14.61 -18.76
C ALA A 248 14.75 -15.47 -19.85
N PRO A 249 15.73 -16.31 -19.47
CA PRO A 249 16.12 -16.62 -18.10
C PRO A 249 17.07 -15.57 -17.50
N LEU A 250 16.82 -15.22 -16.23
CA LEU A 250 17.73 -14.37 -15.47
C LEU A 250 19.06 -15.10 -15.21
N PRO A 251 20.18 -14.35 -15.04
CA PRO A 251 21.46 -14.94 -14.67
C PRO A 251 21.37 -15.77 -13.39
N ALA A 252 22.05 -16.90 -13.31
CA ALA A 252 21.99 -17.82 -12.17
C ALA A 252 22.48 -17.19 -10.85
N ASP A 253 23.35 -16.19 -10.92
CA ASP A 253 23.83 -15.41 -9.78
C ASP A 253 22.88 -14.27 -9.38
N GLY A 254 21.83 -14.01 -10.19
CA GLY A 254 20.88 -12.95 -9.98
C GLY A 254 21.41 -11.52 -10.19
N ALA A 255 22.59 -11.39 -10.80
CA ALA A 255 23.17 -10.09 -11.14
C ALA A 255 22.66 -9.64 -12.52
N VAL A 256 21.86 -8.58 -12.55
CA VAL A 256 21.24 -8.07 -13.79
C VAL A 256 21.88 -6.74 -14.19
N THR A 257 22.18 -6.61 -15.48
CA THR A 257 22.63 -5.34 -16.07
C THR A 257 21.49 -4.71 -16.85
N VAL A 258 21.08 -3.51 -16.43
CA VAL A 258 20.07 -2.67 -17.11
C VAL A 258 20.80 -1.73 -18.05
N SER A 259 20.56 -1.88 -19.34
CA SER A 259 21.10 -0.98 -20.36
C SER A 259 20.06 0.07 -20.73
N VAL A 260 20.41 1.35 -20.58
CA VAL A 260 19.57 2.49 -20.93
C VAL A 260 20.26 3.37 -21.96
N SER A 261 19.52 4.21 -22.66
CA SER A 261 20.07 5.14 -23.64
C SER A 261 20.93 6.24 -22.99
N SER A 262 21.70 6.95 -23.79
CA SER A 262 22.78 7.86 -23.38
C SER A 262 22.33 9.05 -22.52
N GLU A 263 21.03 9.37 -22.50
CA GLU A 263 20.48 10.48 -21.71
C GLU A 263 20.80 10.35 -20.21
N ALA A 264 20.90 9.11 -19.70
CA ALA A 264 21.27 8.86 -18.30
C ALA A 264 22.71 9.30 -17.97
N ALA A 265 23.62 9.23 -18.93
CA ALA A 265 25.02 9.66 -18.73
C ALA A 265 25.17 11.19 -18.62
N ALA A 266 24.19 11.96 -19.12
CA ALA A 266 24.19 13.42 -19.07
C ALA A 266 23.82 13.98 -17.68
N LEU A 267 23.22 13.16 -16.80
CA LEU A 267 22.92 13.55 -15.41
C LEU A 267 24.23 13.81 -14.64
N ASP A 268 24.18 14.67 -13.63
CA ASP A 268 25.28 14.79 -12.69
C ASP A 268 25.43 13.53 -11.80
N ALA A 269 26.49 13.45 -11.01
CA ALA A 269 26.79 12.25 -10.24
C ALA A 269 25.72 11.93 -9.17
N ALA A 270 25.12 12.96 -8.55
CA ALA A 270 24.10 12.79 -7.52
C ALA A 270 22.77 12.32 -8.14
N ASP A 271 22.36 12.95 -9.24
CA ASP A 271 21.15 12.57 -9.96
C ASP A 271 21.26 11.17 -10.59
N ARG A 272 22.46 10.78 -11.08
CA ARG A 272 22.70 9.40 -11.53
C ARG A 272 22.55 8.38 -10.41
N ALA A 273 23.11 8.66 -9.23
CA ALA A 273 22.98 7.76 -8.09
C ALA A 273 21.51 7.59 -7.65
N LEU A 274 20.71 8.66 -7.69
CA LEU A 274 19.28 8.58 -7.43
C LEU A 274 18.51 7.79 -8.49
N LEU A 275 18.83 7.97 -9.78
CA LEU A 275 18.23 7.17 -10.87
C LEU A 275 18.58 5.67 -10.70
N VAL A 276 19.83 5.36 -10.39
CA VAL A 276 20.25 3.96 -10.13
C VAL A 276 19.48 3.39 -8.93
N ALA A 277 19.35 4.15 -7.85
CA ALA A 277 18.57 3.73 -6.67
C ALA A 277 17.09 3.45 -6.98
N GLN A 278 16.44 4.28 -7.79
CA GLN A 278 15.07 4.04 -8.25
C GLN A 278 14.96 2.70 -9.02
N ILE A 279 15.88 2.44 -9.95
CA ILE A 279 15.91 1.22 -10.76
C ILE A 279 16.22 0.00 -9.88
N GLU A 280 17.25 0.08 -9.05
CA GLU A 280 17.67 -1.01 -8.17
C GLU A 280 16.58 -1.44 -7.20
N ARG A 281 15.98 -0.48 -6.47
CA ARG A 281 14.89 -0.76 -5.55
C ARG A 281 13.66 -1.35 -6.22
N THR A 282 13.38 -0.91 -7.45
CA THR A 282 12.26 -1.42 -8.21
C THR A 282 12.50 -2.85 -8.69
N LEU A 283 13.70 -3.17 -9.18
CA LEU A 283 13.96 -4.48 -9.77
C LEU A 283 14.36 -5.57 -8.77
N THR A 284 14.99 -5.23 -7.65
CA THR A 284 15.39 -6.23 -6.63
C THR A 284 14.21 -6.90 -5.93
N GLN A 285 12.98 -6.41 -6.13
CA GLN A 285 11.75 -7.08 -5.69
C GLN A 285 11.37 -8.28 -6.58
N VAL A 286 11.90 -8.34 -7.80
CA VAL A 286 11.60 -9.43 -8.74
C VAL A 286 12.37 -10.68 -8.33
N ALA A 287 11.64 -11.79 -8.17
CA ALA A 287 12.23 -13.06 -7.79
C ALA A 287 13.38 -13.44 -8.74
N GLY A 288 14.54 -13.79 -8.18
CA GLY A 288 15.74 -14.13 -8.94
C GLY A 288 16.68 -12.95 -9.22
N ILE A 289 16.29 -11.69 -8.99
CA ILE A 289 17.18 -10.52 -9.09
C ILE A 289 17.74 -10.20 -7.70
N ARG A 290 19.06 -10.24 -7.55
CA ARG A 290 19.77 -9.96 -6.30
C ARG A 290 20.53 -8.65 -6.32
N SER A 291 21.03 -8.28 -7.49
CA SER A 291 21.75 -7.03 -7.70
C SER A 291 21.50 -6.48 -9.08
N VAL A 292 21.56 -5.17 -9.20
CA VAL A 292 21.32 -4.45 -10.45
C VAL A 292 22.50 -3.53 -10.70
N SER A 293 23.00 -3.53 -11.93
CA SER A 293 23.94 -2.53 -12.43
C SER A 293 23.30 -1.80 -13.59
N VAL A 294 23.51 -0.48 -13.68
CA VAL A 294 22.93 0.34 -14.75
C VAL A 294 24.03 0.90 -15.63
N ARG A 295 23.85 0.80 -16.95
CA ARG A 295 24.78 1.31 -17.96
C ARG A 295 24.05 2.17 -18.97
N ALA A 296 24.63 3.30 -19.33
CA ALA A 296 24.17 4.15 -20.42
C ALA A 296 24.93 3.80 -21.70
N LEU A 297 24.20 3.45 -22.75
CA LEU A 297 24.78 3.10 -24.06
C LEU A 297 24.71 4.29 -25.01
N GLY A 298 25.79 4.50 -25.74
CA GLY A 298 25.86 5.44 -26.87
C GLY A 298 25.12 4.92 -28.11
N ASP A 299 24.93 5.78 -29.08
CA ASP A 299 24.31 5.42 -30.35
C ASP A 299 25.13 4.35 -31.07
N GLY A 300 24.48 3.22 -31.41
CA GLY A 300 25.08 2.11 -32.13
C GLY A 300 25.83 1.09 -31.26
N GLU A 301 25.89 1.27 -29.94
CA GLU A 301 26.41 0.24 -29.03
C GLU A 301 25.40 -0.90 -28.84
N ASP A 302 25.87 -2.15 -28.86
CA ASP A 302 25.00 -3.33 -28.62
C ASP A 302 24.87 -3.59 -27.11
N PRO A 303 23.63 -3.63 -26.56
CA PRO A 303 23.39 -3.98 -25.16
C PRO A 303 23.93 -5.37 -24.77
N ARG A 304 24.14 -6.27 -25.72
CA ARG A 304 24.67 -7.62 -25.49
C ARG A 304 26.19 -7.63 -25.29
N ASP A 305 26.89 -6.57 -25.67
CA ASP A 305 28.32 -6.45 -25.45
C ASP A 305 28.59 -6.04 -24.00
N ALA A 306 29.17 -6.96 -23.24
CA ALA A 306 29.50 -6.77 -21.82
C ALA A 306 30.42 -5.57 -21.54
N GLY A 307 31.17 -5.10 -22.57
CA GLY A 307 32.06 -3.93 -22.50
C GLY A 307 31.41 -2.62 -22.90
N ALA A 308 30.21 -2.64 -23.51
CA ALA A 308 29.56 -1.46 -24.05
C ALA A 308 29.02 -0.53 -22.97
N GLY A 309 28.98 0.76 -23.26
CA GLY A 309 28.36 1.80 -22.45
C GLY A 309 29.17 2.25 -21.24
N THR A 310 28.67 3.29 -20.62
CA THR A 310 29.21 3.90 -19.41
C THR A 310 28.43 3.41 -18.19
N ALA A 311 29.11 2.79 -17.20
CA ALA A 311 28.49 2.44 -15.93
C ALA A 311 28.04 3.72 -15.18
N LEU A 312 26.83 3.72 -14.62
CA LEU A 312 26.30 4.88 -13.90
C LEU A 312 26.75 4.93 -12.43
N GLY A 313 27.40 3.89 -11.93
CA GLY A 313 27.86 3.79 -10.54
C GLY A 313 26.81 3.14 -9.62
N ASP A 314 27.00 3.31 -8.31
CA ASP A 314 26.12 2.75 -7.29
C ASP A 314 24.91 3.67 -7.03
N GLY A 315 23.81 3.09 -6.58
CA GLY A 315 22.61 3.82 -6.18
C GLY A 315 22.81 4.60 -4.88
N ALA A 316 22.08 5.71 -4.75
CA ALA A 316 21.99 6.48 -3.51
C ALA A 316 21.21 5.69 -2.44
N ASP A 317 21.55 5.89 -1.17
CA ASP A 317 20.74 5.41 -0.06
C ASP A 317 19.55 6.35 0.20
N LEU A 318 18.40 6.03 -0.36
CA LEU A 318 17.17 6.82 -0.23
C LEU A 318 16.48 6.68 1.14
N ASP A 319 16.83 5.65 1.93
CA ASP A 319 16.20 5.38 3.23
C ASP A 319 17.15 5.62 4.42
N ALA A 320 18.29 6.27 4.20
CA ALA A 320 19.30 6.56 5.22
C ALA A 320 18.81 7.47 6.35
N ALA A 321 17.59 8.00 6.28
CA ALA A 321 17.01 8.73 7.38
C ALA A 321 16.42 7.76 8.42
N PRO A 322 16.51 8.10 9.73
CA PRO A 322 15.98 7.28 10.80
C PRO A 322 14.53 6.94 10.49
N GLY A 323 14.24 5.66 10.34
CA GLY A 323 12.88 5.15 10.22
C GLY A 323 12.08 5.57 11.45
N ALA A 324 10.77 5.58 11.33
CA ALA A 324 9.90 5.66 12.50
C ALA A 324 10.44 4.71 13.56
N SER A 325 10.57 5.17 14.80
CA SER A 325 11.22 4.39 15.87
C SER A 325 10.49 3.06 16.17
N GLY A 326 9.35 2.83 15.53
CA GLY A 326 8.46 1.68 15.75
C GLY A 326 7.90 1.64 17.16
N GLN A 327 8.17 2.66 17.97
CA GLN A 327 7.72 2.72 19.35
C GLN A 327 6.42 3.51 19.47
N ALA A 328 5.45 2.89 20.12
CA ALA A 328 4.20 3.56 20.42
C ALA A 328 4.44 4.71 21.43
N ILE A 329 3.68 5.77 21.28
CA ILE A 329 3.56 6.89 22.19
C ILE A 329 2.13 6.98 22.72
N GLY A 330 1.92 7.69 23.81
CA GLY A 330 0.58 7.93 24.33
C GLY A 330 0.59 8.78 25.59
N MET A 331 -0.60 8.93 26.17
CA MET A 331 -0.80 9.67 27.43
C MET A 331 -0.83 8.71 28.63
N SER A 332 -0.04 8.98 29.67
CA SER A 332 -0.09 8.27 30.95
C SER A 332 0.03 9.26 32.11
N GLY A 333 -0.97 9.32 32.98
CA GLY A 333 -0.99 10.25 34.10
C GLY A 333 -0.85 11.73 33.71
N GLY A 334 -1.34 12.12 32.54
CA GLY A 334 -1.22 13.47 31.97
C GLY A 334 0.13 13.80 31.34
N ASN A 335 1.03 12.81 31.24
CA ASN A 335 2.34 12.96 30.60
C ASN A 335 2.35 12.27 29.24
N VAL A 336 3.13 12.79 28.29
CA VAL A 336 3.43 12.08 27.04
C VAL A 336 4.55 11.09 27.32
N VAL A 337 4.31 9.83 26.99
CA VAL A 337 5.24 8.74 27.25
C VAL A 337 5.49 7.93 25.98
N ARG A 338 6.63 7.23 25.91
CA ARG A 338 7.02 6.33 24.83
C ARG A 338 7.15 4.91 25.37
N GLY A 339 6.58 3.94 24.66
CA GLY A 339 6.60 2.52 24.95
C GLY A 339 5.27 1.97 25.49
N LEU A 340 5.00 0.70 25.20
CA LEU A 340 3.79 -0.01 25.65
C LEU A 340 3.99 -0.69 27.02
N SER A 341 5.23 -0.97 27.42
CA SER A 341 5.55 -1.62 28.70
C SER A 341 5.34 -0.66 29.88
N THR A 342 5.39 -1.19 31.10
CA THR A 342 5.32 -0.36 32.32
C THR A 342 6.56 0.50 32.53
N ALA A 343 7.71 0.12 31.96
CA ALA A 343 8.94 0.93 31.95
C ALA A 343 8.92 1.85 30.71
N ARG A 344 8.28 3.02 30.86
CA ARG A 344 8.11 4.00 29.78
C ARG A 344 9.07 5.17 29.94
N GLU A 345 9.51 5.71 28.82
CA GLU A 345 10.21 6.99 28.78
C GLU A 345 9.21 8.13 28.82
N THR A 346 9.40 9.11 29.71
CA THR A 346 8.59 10.34 29.70
C THR A 346 9.20 11.34 28.73
N LEU A 347 8.47 11.67 27.67
CA LEU A 347 8.88 12.65 26.66
C LEU A 347 8.50 14.08 27.06
N ALA A 348 7.29 14.24 27.62
CA ALA A 348 6.83 15.52 28.16
C ALA A 348 5.99 15.31 29.42
N THR A 349 6.19 16.15 30.44
CA THR A 349 5.35 16.13 31.62
C THR A 349 4.10 17.01 31.42
N SER A 350 3.06 16.76 32.18
CA SER A 350 1.86 17.62 32.23
C SER A 350 2.18 19.07 32.57
N ARG A 351 3.22 19.29 33.39
CA ARG A 351 3.75 20.63 33.70
C ARG A 351 4.34 21.31 32.46
N ALA A 352 5.07 20.59 31.61
CA ALA A 352 5.63 21.13 30.39
C ALA A 352 4.51 21.41 29.35
N LEU A 353 3.45 20.62 29.35
CA LEU A 353 2.27 20.85 28.52
C LEU A 353 1.36 21.97 29.06
N GLY A 354 1.54 22.36 30.32
CA GLY A 354 0.71 23.38 30.99
C GLY A 354 -0.68 22.89 31.39
N THR A 355 -0.97 21.59 31.24
CA THR A 355 -2.26 20.96 31.53
C THR A 355 -2.12 19.47 31.78
N THR A 356 -3.02 18.91 32.57
CA THR A 356 -3.20 17.45 32.73
C THR A 356 -4.21 16.86 31.73
N GLY A 357 -4.97 17.72 31.02
CA GLY A 357 -6.01 17.33 30.07
C GLY A 357 -5.55 17.30 28.60
N ALA A 358 -4.23 17.22 28.36
CA ALA A 358 -3.72 17.01 27.01
C ALA A 358 -4.09 15.61 26.50
N ARG A 359 -4.40 15.52 25.21
CA ARG A 359 -4.82 14.29 24.52
C ARG A 359 -4.16 14.18 23.14
N TRP A 360 -4.13 12.98 22.60
CA TRP A 360 -3.64 12.64 21.25
C TRP A 360 -2.28 13.28 20.94
N PRO A 361 -1.23 12.84 21.63
CA PRO A 361 0.11 13.33 21.37
C PRO A 361 0.64 12.77 20.05
N ASP A 362 1.38 13.60 19.31
CA ASP A 362 2.28 13.12 18.25
C ASP A 362 3.68 13.72 18.42
N VAL A 363 4.68 13.01 17.92
CA VAL A 363 6.10 13.36 18.11
C VAL A 363 6.81 13.32 16.76
N GLY A 364 7.30 14.48 16.35
CA GLY A 364 8.09 14.63 15.14
C GLY A 364 9.52 14.10 15.29
N ALA A 365 10.17 13.84 14.16
CA ALA A 365 11.54 13.29 14.08
C ALA A 365 12.59 14.12 14.84
N ASP A 366 12.37 15.40 15.04
CA ASP A 366 13.25 16.30 15.80
C ASP A 366 12.93 16.35 17.29
N GLY A 367 11.94 15.59 17.76
CA GLY A 367 11.46 15.59 19.13
C GLY A 367 10.45 16.70 19.46
N THR A 368 9.93 17.43 18.47
CA THR A 368 8.77 18.32 18.65
C THR A 368 7.55 17.49 19.03
N ILE A 369 6.84 17.90 20.07
CA ILE A 369 5.62 17.24 20.55
C ILE A 369 4.43 18.15 20.28
N VAL A 370 3.36 17.61 19.69
CA VAL A 370 2.06 18.26 19.60
C VAL A 370 1.02 17.46 20.38
N ALA A 371 0.02 18.12 20.90
CA ALA A 371 -1.12 17.49 21.57
C ALA A 371 -2.32 18.43 21.55
N LEU A 372 -3.53 17.90 21.71
CA LEU A 372 -4.74 18.70 21.89
C LEU A 372 -5.03 18.94 23.38
N ALA A 373 -5.50 20.14 23.71
CA ALA A 373 -6.01 20.47 25.04
C ALA A 373 -7.33 21.24 24.88
N GLY A 374 -8.44 20.54 25.03
CA GLY A 374 -9.78 21.08 24.73
C GLY A 374 -9.86 21.52 23.26
N ARG A 375 -10.03 22.82 23.03
CA ARG A 375 -10.16 23.41 21.67
C ARG A 375 -8.85 24.00 21.14
N SER A 376 -7.74 23.75 21.81
CA SER A 376 -6.42 24.31 21.46
C SER A 376 -5.42 23.21 21.11
N MET A 377 -4.54 23.51 20.18
CA MET A 377 -3.39 22.68 19.84
C MET A 377 -2.14 23.23 20.52
N LEU A 378 -1.49 22.37 21.28
CA LEU A 378 -0.25 22.66 22.01
C LEU A 378 0.95 22.17 21.16
N LEU A 379 2.04 22.94 21.21
CA LEU A 379 3.34 22.53 20.65
C LEU A 379 4.43 22.74 21.68
N LEU A 380 5.17 21.68 22.00
CA LEU A 380 6.38 21.70 22.81
C LEU A 380 7.58 21.47 21.89
N ALA A 381 8.31 22.54 21.61
CA ALA A 381 9.52 22.45 20.79
C ALA A 381 10.68 21.83 21.59
N PRO A 382 11.64 21.15 20.94
CA PRO A 382 12.84 20.59 21.60
C PRO A 382 13.58 21.63 22.43
N GLY A 383 13.96 21.25 23.65
CA GLY A 383 14.66 22.12 24.58
C GLY A 383 13.83 23.22 25.26
N ARG A 384 12.51 23.29 24.95
CA ARG A 384 11.60 24.19 25.67
C ARG A 384 11.06 23.51 26.92
N SER A 385 10.83 24.29 27.97
CA SER A 385 10.28 23.81 29.25
C SER A 385 8.76 23.91 29.33
N VAL A 386 8.12 24.66 28.41
CA VAL A 386 6.68 24.90 28.39
C VAL A 386 6.18 24.93 26.93
N ALA A 387 5.07 24.27 26.67
CA ALA A 387 4.39 24.28 25.40
C ALA A 387 3.75 25.65 25.10
N SER A 388 3.62 25.96 23.83
CA SER A 388 2.85 27.11 23.33
C SER A 388 1.57 26.63 22.64
N VAL A 389 0.51 27.43 22.70
CA VAL A 389 -0.67 27.24 21.85
C VAL A 389 -0.32 27.72 20.45
N ILE A 390 -0.46 26.85 19.46
CA ILE A 390 -0.18 27.19 18.05
C ILE A 390 -1.46 27.35 17.22
N HIS A 391 -2.61 26.92 17.74
CA HIS A 391 -3.92 27.07 17.10
C HIS A 391 -5.04 26.91 18.12
N SER A 392 -6.16 27.62 17.91
CA SER A 392 -7.39 27.46 18.68
C SER A 392 -8.59 27.62 17.76
N VAL A 393 -9.55 26.70 17.86
CA VAL A 393 -10.79 26.78 17.08
C VAL A 393 -11.65 28.01 17.44
N ASP A 394 -11.44 28.60 18.62
CA ASP A 394 -12.14 29.80 19.08
C ASP A 394 -11.63 31.07 18.38
N ASP A 395 -10.35 31.13 18.02
CA ASP A 395 -9.76 32.29 17.35
C ASP A 395 -10.33 32.50 15.93
N GLU A 396 -10.69 31.39 15.23
CA GLU A 396 -11.30 31.46 13.90
C GLU A 396 -12.73 32.03 13.92
N SER A 397 -13.47 31.87 15.03
CA SER A 397 -14.82 32.44 15.20
C SER A 397 -14.79 33.94 15.34
N ALA A 398 -13.73 34.50 15.94
CA ALA A 398 -13.56 35.94 16.10
C ALA A 398 -13.20 36.66 14.78
N ALA A 399 -12.45 35.96 13.90
CA ALA A 399 -12.08 36.51 12.58
C ALA A 399 -13.24 36.57 11.59
N GLN A 400 -14.22 35.68 11.70
CA GLN A 400 -15.42 35.62 10.85
C GLN A 400 -16.58 36.51 11.33
N SER A 401 -16.62 36.89 12.60
CA SER A 401 -17.71 37.71 13.19
C SER A 401 -17.53 39.22 13.00
N GLY A 402 -16.53 39.70 12.25
CA GLY A 402 -16.32 41.11 11.91
C GLY A 402 -17.26 41.67 10.82
N GLY A 403 -18.22 40.94 10.33
CA GLY A 403 -19.19 41.36 9.32
C GLY A 403 -20.61 41.01 9.74
N ASP A 404 -21.33 42.05 10.14
CA ASP A 404 -22.78 42.20 10.21
C ASP A 404 -23.58 41.22 11.13
N GLN A 405 -23.97 41.74 12.29
CA GLN A 405 -24.98 41.14 13.16
C GLN A 405 -26.40 41.49 12.64
N THR A 406 -27.14 40.50 12.13
CA THR A 406 -28.61 40.49 12.22
C THR A 406 -29.03 39.19 12.84
N ASP A 407 -29.53 39.35 14.07
CA ASP A 407 -30.16 38.38 14.93
C ASP A 407 -31.45 37.83 14.29
N THR A 408 -31.52 36.52 14.02
CA THR A 408 -32.78 35.79 14.00
C THR A 408 -32.54 34.39 14.56
N GLY A 409 -32.99 34.20 15.80
CA GLY A 409 -33.00 32.91 16.44
C GLY A 409 -33.86 31.90 15.68
N ASP A 410 -33.30 30.74 15.44
CA ASP A 410 -34.09 29.52 15.26
C ASP A 410 -33.32 28.34 15.87
N THR A 411 -33.96 27.77 16.90
CA THR A 411 -33.49 26.56 17.57
C THR A 411 -34.02 25.38 16.82
N ASP A 412 -33.16 24.72 16.01
CA ASP A 412 -33.45 23.38 15.52
C ASP A 412 -32.44 22.38 16.10
N GLN A 413 -32.96 21.61 17.07
CA GLN A 413 -32.30 20.42 17.59
C GLN A 413 -32.44 19.29 16.55
N SER A 414 -31.44 19.10 15.69
CA SER A 414 -31.30 17.85 14.97
C SER A 414 -30.28 16.99 15.72
N GLY A 415 -30.77 15.84 16.24
CA GLY A 415 -29.95 14.83 16.88
C GLY A 415 -28.89 14.29 15.93
N GLY A 416 -27.67 14.82 16.02
CA GLY A 416 -26.47 14.27 15.42
C GLY A 416 -25.91 13.16 16.31
N ASP A 417 -25.51 12.09 15.69
CA ASP A 417 -24.96 10.87 16.27
C ASP A 417 -23.85 11.20 17.29
N GLN A 418 -24.04 10.83 18.55
CA GLN A 418 -23.13 11.14 19.67
C GLN A 418 -21.76 10.44 19.56
N THR A 419 -21.57 9.53 18.61
CA THR A 419 -20.32 8.77 18.43
C THR A 419 -19.22 9.56 17.73
N ASP A 420 -19.55 10.55 16.88
CA ASP A 420 -18.55 11.39 16.18
C ASP A 420 -18.01 12.54 17.06
N ALA A 421 -18.76 12.96 18.08
CA ALA A 421 -18.37 14.10 18.95
C ALA A 421 -17.25 13.74 19.94
N ASP A 422 -17.11 12.47 20.32
CA ASP A 422 -16.10 12.01 21.28
C ASP A 422 -14.70 11.82 20.65
N GLN A 423 -14.62 11.65 19.32
CA GLN A 423 -13.35 11.54 18.60
C GLN A 423 -12.77 12.90 18.17
N THR A 424 -13.53 13.97 18.27
CA THR A 424 -13.07 15.33 17.98
C THR A 424 -12.83 16.09 19.28
N GLY A 425 -11.61 16.10 19.78
CA GLY A 425 -11.20 16.85 20.96
C GLY A 425 -11.51 18.34 20.83
N GLY A 426 -12.76 18.73 21.15
CA GLY A 426 -13.20 20.11 21.04
C GLY A 426 -13.32 20.66 19.62
N GLY A 427 -13.49 19.79 18.59
CA GLY A 427 -13.69 20.18 17.19
C GLY A 427 -12.47 20.02 16.30
N MET A 428 -11.40 19.39 16.78
CA MET A 428 -10.21 18.97 16.01
C MET A 428 -10.00 17.46 16.11
N THR A 429 -9.51 16.85 15.02
CA THR A 429 -9.04 15.45 15.04
C THR A 429 -7.64 15.35 15.63
N PRO A 430 -7.16 14.14 16.03
CA PRO A 430 -5.80 13.93 16.46
C PRO A 430 -4.79 14.57 15.49
N PRO A 431 -3.81 15.35 15.99
CA PRO A 431 -2.81 15.98 15.14
C PRO A 431 -1.76 14.96 14.69
N VAL A 432 -1.20 15.18 13.50
CA VAL A 432 -0.09 14.39 12.94
C VAL A 432 1.02 15.34 12.51
N ILE A 433 2.26 15.11 12.97
CA ILE A 433 3.44 15.87 12.52
C ILE A 433 4.06 15.14 11.34
N ASP A 434 4.27 15.84 10.24
CA ASP A 434 5.05 15.31 9.12
C ASP A 434 6.57 15.53 9.33
N ARG A 435 7.40 14.87 8.52
CA ARG A 435 8.86 14.96 8.62
C ARG A 435 9.42 16.36 8.32
N HIS A 436 8.62 17.22 7.65
CA HIS A 436 8.99 18.61 7.36
C HIS A 436 8.59 19.58 8.47
N GLY A 437 8.02 19.06 9.56
CA GLY A 437 7.61 19.83 10.75
C GLY A 437 6.29 20.56 10.59
N TRP A 438 5.44 20.16 9.64
CA TRP A 438 4.06 20.60 9.53
C TRP A 438 3.15 19.71 10.37
N THR A 439 2.27 20.32 11.13
CA THR A 439 1.25 19.62 11.92
C THR A 439 -0.07 19.65 11.16
N TRP A 440 -0.62 18.47 10.91
CA TRP A 440 -1.86 18.27 10.18
C TRP A 440 -2.97 17.86 11.13
N THR A 441 -4.16 18.42 10.93
CA THR A 441 -5.38 18.06 11.66
C THR A 441 -6.60 18.40 10.80
N VAL A 442 -7.77 17.92 11.21
CA VAL A 442 -9.05 18.39 10.68
C VAL A 442 -9.70 19.27 11.75
N ALA A 443 -10.07 20.48 11.40
CA ALA A 443 -10.86 21.34 12.25
C ALA A 443 -12.10 21.80 11.49
N ARG A 444 -13.29 21.69 12.12
CA ARG A 444 -14.60 22.03 11.51
C ARG A 444 -14.85 21.36 10.15
N GLY A 445 -14.28 20.18 9.92
CA GLY A 445 -14.45 19.45 8.67
C GLY A 445 -13.51 19.88 7.53
N GLU A 446 -12.54 20.75 7.81
CA GLU A 446 -11.49 21.20 6.88
C GLU A 446 -10.11 20.70 7.31
N ILE A 447 -9.26 20.40 6.34
CA ILE A 447 -7.84 20.07 6.58
C ILE A 447 -7.09 21.36 6.93
N ILE A 448 -6.34 21.33 8.03
CA ILE A 448 -5.45 22.40 8.47
C ILE A 448 -4.02 21.86 8.53
N ALA A 449 -3.08 22.58 7.93
CA ALA A 449 -1.65 22.35 8.07
C ALA A 449 -0.99 23.57 8.71
N LEU A 450 -0.34 23.38 9.85
CA LEU A 450 0.30 24.43 10.65
C LEU A 450 1.81 24.20 10.73
N ASN A 451 2.58 25.25 10.56
CA ASN A 451 4.00 25.18 10.90
C ASN A 451 4.24 25.33 12.42
N ARG A 452 5.48 25.20 12.87
CA ARG A 452 5.83 25.32 14.30
C ARG A 452 5.50 26.67 14.94
N ALA A 453 5.32 27.72 14.15
CA ALA A 453 4.89 29.03 14.63
C ALA A 453 3.37 29.21 14.64
N GLY A 454 2.60 28.17 14.26
CA GLY A 454 1.16 28.22 14.18
C GLY A 454 0.62 28.88 12.89
N LEU A 455 1.50 29.18 11.91
CA LEU A 455 1.06 29.74 10.65
C LEU A 455 0.42 28.63 9.78
N ARG A 456 -0.82 28.89 9.37
CA ARG A 456 -1.59 27.99 8.50
C ARG A 456 -1.07 28.05 7.05
N ALA A 457 -0.91 26.91 6.40
CA ALA A 457 -0.71 26.84 4.97
C ALA A 457 -2.05 27.07 4.25
N GLU A 458 -1.99 27.82 3.14
CA GLU A 458 -3.12 27.94 2.21
C GLU A 458 -3.11 26.70 1.31
N LEU A 459 -3.96 25.71 1.64
CA LEU A 459 -3.97 24.41 0.98
C LEU A 459 -5.09 24.35 -0.05
N ALA A 460 -4.75 24.34 -1.33
CA ALA A 460 -5.73 24.13 -2.40
C ALA A 460 -6.09 22.64 -2.52
N ALA A 461 -7.40 22.31 -2.48
CA ALA A 461 -7.92 20.96 -2.62
C ALA A 461 -9.34 21.01 -3.21
N GLU A 462 -9.45 21.27 -4.52
CA GLU A 462 -10.74 21.47 -5.21
C GLU A 462 -11.69 20.27 -5.05
N TRP A 463 -11.16 19.05 -5.01
CA TRP A 463 -11.95 17.84 -4.86
C TRP A 463 -12.57 17.66 -3.45
N LEU A 464 -12.13 18.45 -2.46
CA LEU A 464 -12.76 18.50 -1.13
C LEU A 464 -13.94 19.47 -1.08
N ALA A 465 -14.15 20.29 -2.09
CA ALA A 465 -15.28 21.22 -2.12
C ALA A 465 -16.61 20.47 -2.01
N GLY A 466 -17.51 20.97 -1.17
CA GLY A 466 -18.81 20.32 -0.91
C GLY A 466 -18.70 19.00 -0.13
N SER A 467 -17.63 18.79 0.62
CA SER A 467 -17.49 17.65 1.52
C SER A 467 -17.00 18.07 2.91
N ARG A 468 -17.30 17.25 3.90
CA ARG A 468 -16.77 17.36 5.26
C ARG A 468 -15.70 16.32 5.48
N VAL A 469 -14.49 16.73 5.77
CA VAL A 469 -13.41 15.83 6.17
C VAL A 469 -13.66 15.35 7.60
N LEU A 470 -13.50 14.06 7.84
CA LEU A 470 -13.77 13.41 9.12
C LEU A 470 -12.48 12.95 9.83
N ALA A 471 -11.47 12.55 9.06
CA ALA A 471 -10.17 12.11 9.56
C ALA A 471 -9.11 12.23 8.48
N LEU A 472 -7.86 12.30 8.88
CA LEU A 472 -6.69 12.20 8.01
C LEU A 472 -5.53 11.48 8.72
N ASP A 473 -4.61 10.95 7.93
CA ASP A 473 -3.27 10.56 8.38
C ASP A 473 -2.24 10.79 7.27
N VAL A 474 -0.96 10.91 7.65
CA VAL A 474 0.16 11.24 6.76
C VAL A 474 1.05 10.01 6.62
N SER A 475 1.50 9.70 5.40
CA SER A 475 2.44 8.62 5.13
C SER A 475 3.81 8.86 5.77
N VAL A 476 4.60 7.78 5.92
CA VAL A 476 5.91 7.84 6.60
C VAL A 476 6.90 8.78 5.90
N GLU A 477 6.88 8.83 4.56
CA GLU A 477 7.70 9.75 3.77
C GLU A 477 7.14 11.18 3.73
N SER A 478 5.89 11.37 4.23
CA SER A 478 5.19 12.65 4.38
C SER A 478 4.79 13.36 3.08
N GLU A 479 4.78 12.61 1.97
CA GLU A 479 4.36 13.13 0.67
C GLU A 479 2.92 12.76 0.32
N ARG A 480 2.26 11.88 1.09
CA ARG A 480 0.88 11.44 0.82
C ARG A 480 0.02 11.58 2.08
N LEU A 481 -1.23 11.94 1.87
CA LEU A 481 -2.28 11.91 2.88
C LEU A 481 -3.27 10.80 2.55
N VAL A 482 -3.87 10.21 3.58
CA VAL A 482 -5.14 9.51 3.48
C VAL A 482 -6.22 10.36 4.17
N VAL A 483 -7.37 10.46 3.55
CA VAL A 483 -8.48 11.32 4.00
C VAL A 483 -9.76 10.50 4.03
N ARG A 484 -10.49 10.57 5.14
CA ARG A 484 -11.88 10.12 5.23
C ARG A 484 -12.79 11.33 5.12
N ARG A 485 -13.70 11.33 4.16
CA ARG A 485 -14.65 12.45 3.97
C ARG A 485 -16.07 12.00 3.66
N LEU A 486 -17.02 12.82 4.02
CA LEU A 486 -18.41 12.69 3.65
C LEU A 486 -18.75 13.76 2.62
N VAL A 487 -19.20 13.35 1.44
CA VAL A 487 -19.65 14.28 0.39
C VAL A 487 -21.09 14.73 0.72
N ASN A 488 -21.36 16.03 0.56
CA ASN A 488 -22.69 16.57 0.83
C ASN A 488 -23.77 15.86 -0.03
N GLY A 489 -24.79 15.34 0.65
CA GLY A 489 -25.86 14.57 0.01
C GLY A 489 -25.59 13.06 -0.11
N GLU A 490 -24.40 12.58 0.22
CA GLU A 490 -24.09 11.15 0.33
C GLU A 490 -24.27 10.68 1.78
N THR A 491 -24.63 9.42 1.96
CA THR A 491 -24.79 8.78 3.28
C THR A 491 -23.57 7.91 3.64
N ALA A 492 -22.73 7.58 2.67
CA ALA A 492 -21.53 6.79 2.86
C ALA A 492 -20.29 7.69 2.75
N ASP A 493 -19.34 7.48 3.65
CA ASP A 493 -18.04 8.12 3.61
C ASP A 493 -17.13 7.50 2.54
N ARG A 494 -16.17 8.29 2.08
CA ARG A 494 -15.11 7.87 1.17
C ARG A 494 -13.77 7.97 1.86
N VAL A 495 -12.90 7.01 1.58
CA VAL A 495 -11.49 7.05 1.95
C VAL A 495 -10.67 7.19 0.69
N GLU A 496 -9.83 8.20 0.65
CA GLU A 496 -9.05 8.57 -0.54
C GLU A 496 -7.62 8.93 -0.13
N ALA A 497 -6.65 8.56 -0.96
CA ALA A 497 -5.27 9.00 -0.85
C ALA A 497 -5.02 10.15 -1.81
N ALA A 498 -4.19 11.11 -1.41
CA ALA A 498 -3.75 12.20 -2.28
C ALA A 498 -2.30 12.58 -1.97
N VAL A 499 -1.56 13.03 -2.97
CA VAL A 499 -0.20 13.53 -2.79
C VAL A 499 -0.24 14.96 -2.28
N VAL A 500 0.71 15.31 -1.41
CA VAL A 500 0.95 16.68 -0.93
C VAL A 500 1.93 17.37 -1.86
N VAL A 501 1.49 18.40 -2.55
CA VAL A 501 2.38 19.23 -3.39
C VAL A 501 2.97 20.32 -2.52
N ARG A 502 4.30 20.40 -2.49
CA ARG A 502 5.06 21.35 -1.68
C ARG A 502 5.83 22.33 -2.55
N ASP A 503 6.11 23.52 -2.02
CA ASP A 503 7.09 24.43 -2.63
C ASP A 503 8.53 24.03 -2.29
N ALA A 504 9.50 24.75 -2.84
CA ALA A 504 10.93 24.48 -2.61
C ALA A 504 11.37 24.60 -1.15
N GLN A 505 10.57 25.18 -0.27
CA GLN A 505 10.79 25.32 1.16
C GLN A 505 10.04 24.24 1.97
N GLY A 506 9.40 23.27 1.31
CA GLY A 506 8.64 22.19 1.95
C GLY A 506 7.25 22.61 2.45
N ARG A 507 6.78 23.82 2.12
CA ARG A 507 5.47 24.29 2.53
C ARG A 507 4.39 23.61 1.68
N PRO A 508 3.36 23.00 2.29
CA PRO A 508 2.21 22.46 1.55
C PRO A 508 1.47 23.57 0.79
N GLN A 509 1.19 23.33 -0.50
CA GLN A 509 0.50 24.26 -1.38
C GLN A 509 -0.87 23.74 -1.81
N ARG A 510 -0.94 22.46 -2.16
CA ARG A 510 -2.17 21.83 -2.61
C ARG A 510 -2.12 20.31 -2.46
N LEU A 511 -3.27 19.68 -2.50
CA LEU A 511 -3.39 18.24 -2.66
C LEU A 511 -3.56 17.89 -4.14
N GLY A 512 -2.89 16.85 -4.59
CA GLY A 512 -3.08 16.26 -5.92
C GLY A 512 -4.46 15.65 -6.10
N PRO A 513 -4.78 15.12 -7.28
CA PRO A 513 -6.02 14.39 -7.52
C PRO A 513 -6.16 13.21 -6.54
N PRO A 514 -7.37 12.93 -6.05
CA PRO A 514 -7.57 11.82 -5.12
C PRO A 514 -7.55 10.47 -5.84
N LEU A 515 -6.97 9.47 -5.19
CA LEU A 515 -7.12 8.07 -5.51
C LEU A 515 -8.07 7.44 -4.49
N THR A 516 -9.23 6.97 -4.93
CA THR A 516 -10.19 6.27 -4.05
C THR A 516 -9.59 4.95 -3.56
N ILE A 517 -9.77 4.66 -2.27
CA ILE A 517 -9.38 3.40 -1.63
C ILE A 517 -10.64 2.54 -1.46
N PRO A 518 -10.94 1.62 -2.39
CA PRO A 518 -12.12 0.79 -2.34
C PRO A 518 -12.12 -0.15 -1.14
N GLY A 519 -13.31 -0.46 -0.61
CA GLY A 519 -13.45 -1.36 0.53
C GLY A 519 -13.15 -0.72 1.89
N ALA A 520 -12.79 0.57 1.93
CA ALA A 520 -12.58 1.33 3.15
C ALA A 520 -13.82 2.11 3.61
N GLY A 521 -14.99 1.95 2.99
CA GLY A 521 -16.23 2.60 3.43
C GLY A 521 -16.75 2.06 4.76
N GLY A 522 -17.53 2.87 5.49
CA GLY A 522 -18.04 2.55 6.83
C GLY A 522 -16.93 2.58 7.90
N THR A 523 -15.89 3.38 7.66
CA THR A 523 -14.70 3.48 8.51
C THR A 523 -14.97 4.34 9.74
N ARG A 524 -14.56 3.88 10.92
CA ARG A 524 -14.56 4.65 12.18
C ARG A 524 -13.23 5.35 12.43
N ALA A 525 -12.13 4.64 12.17
CA ALA A 525 -10.76 5.15 12.32
C ALA A 525 -9.88 4.64 11.18
N LEU A 526 -8.85 5.39 10.83
CA LEU A 526 -7.88 5.05 9.80
C LEU A 526 -6.47 5.48 10.20
N ALA A 527 -5.47 4.74 9.71
CA ALA A 527 -4.06 5.08 9.84
C ALA A 527 -3.24 4.45 8.70
N TRP A 528 -2.19 5.10 8.24
CA TRP A 528 -1.17 4.44 7.41
C TRP A 528 -0.54 3.29 8.19
N SER A 529 -0.53 2.09 7.65
CA SER A 529 0.00 0.89 8.32
C SER A 529 1.32 0.40 7.75
N ASP A 530 1.58 0.69 6.50
CA ASP A 530 2.86 0.44 5.83
C ASP A 530 3.06 1.46 4.70
N PRO A 531 4.18 1.43 3.95
CA PRO A 531 4.42 2.42 2.90
C PRO A 531 3.34 2.51 1.81
N VAL A 532 2.51 1.49 1.62
CA VAL A 532 1.47 1.48 0.56
C VAL A 532 0.11 0.97 1.03
N ALA A 533 -0.10 0.80 2.33
CA ALA A 533 -1.39 0.36 2.85
C ALA A 533 -1.90 1.22 4.00
N VAL A 534 -3.21 1.31 4.10
CA VAL A 534 -3.97 1.98 5.15
C VAL A 534 -4.73 0.93 5.94
N ALA A 535 -4.58 0.94 7.26
CA ALA A 535 -5.45 0.19 8.15
C ALA A 535 -6.70 1.00 8.46
N VAL A 536 -7.86 0.36 8.39
CA VAL A 536 -9.14 0.97 8.74
C VAL A 536 -9.88 0.10 9.75
N LEU A 537 -10.49 0.73 10.75
CA LEU A 537 -11.45 0.11 11.66
C LEU A 537 -12.85 0.37 11.09
N ALA A 538 -13.50 -0.67 10.59
CA ALA A 538 -14.78 -0.57 9.92
C ALA A 538 -15.86 -1.36 10.67
N ASP A 539 -17.14 -1.01 10.42
CA ASP A 539 -18.24 -1.78 10.97
C ASP A 539 -18.27 -3.18 10.38
N GLY A 540 -18.16 -4.19 11.23
CA GLY A 540 -18.29 -5.59 10.87
C GLY A 540 -19.75 -6.03 10.79
N GLY A 541 -20.08 -6.93 9.86
CA GLY A 541 -21.44 -7.44 9.66
C GLY A 541 -22.02 -8.20 10.87
N SER A 542 -21.18 -8.59 11.85
CA SER A 542 -21.58 -9.27 13.10
C SER A 542 -21.74 -8.32 14.29
N GLY A 543 -21.59 -7.00 14.10
CA GLY A 543 -21.55 -6.02 15.19
C GLY A 543 -20.20 -5.92 15.91
N THR A 544 -19.22 -6.75 15.55
CA THR A 544 -17.83 -6.59 15.96
C THR A 544 -17.11 -5.81 14.86
N PRO A 545 -16.39 -4.72 15.18
CA PRO A 545 -15.62 -3.99 14.17
C PRO A 545 -14.57 -4.89 13.52
N ASP A 546 -14.38 -4.76 12.21
CA ASP A 546 -13.32 -5.42 11.45
C ASP A 546 -12.15 -4.47 11.23
N VAL A 547 -10.94 -5.00 11.24
CA VAL A 547 -9.75 -4.28 10.78
C VAL A 547 -9.47 -4.70 9.34
N ARG A 548 -9.43 -3.73 8.42
CA ARG A 548 -9.04 -3.98 7.04
C ARG A 548 -7.74 -3.26 6.77
N GLN A 549 -6.77 -3.95 6.20
CA GLN A 549 -5.59 -3.36 5.59
C GLN A 549 -5.82 -3.26 4.10
N VAL A 550 -5.90 -2.06 3.59
CA VAL A 550 -6.24 -1.78 2.19
C VAL A 550 -5.03 -1.15 1.51
N GLN A 551 -4.53 -1.81 0.48
CA GLN A 551 -3.43 -1.28 -0.31
C GLN A 551 -3.90 -0.11 -1.18
N VAL A 552 -3.13 0.95 -1.22
CA VAL A 552 -3.35 2.10 -2.10
C VAL A 552 -2.98 1.71 -3.54
N GLY A 553 -4.00 1.46 -4.36
CA GLY A 553 -3.84 0.89 -5.70
C GLY A 553 -3.78 -0.63 -5.75
N GLY A 554 -4.28 -1.32 -4.72
CA GLY A 554 -4.26 -2.78 -4.62
C GLY A 554 -5.47 -3.39 -3.95
N THR A 555 -5.27 -4.54 -3.34
CA THR A 555 -6.30 -5.35 -2.70
C THR A 555 -6.47 -5.00 -1.22
N ALA A 556 -7.53 -5.52 -0.61
CA ALA A 556 -7.81 -5.40 0.82
C ALA A 556 -7.68 -6.77 1.51
N ALA A 557 -7.04 -6.79 2.68
CA ALA A 557 -7.04 -7.93 3.58
C ALA A 557 -7.84 -7.60 4.84
N THR A 558 -8.73 -8.52 5.24
CA THR A 558 -9.51 -8.36 6.47
C THR A 558 -8.85 -9.15 7.59
N ILE A 559 -8.61 -8.47 8.70
CA ILE A 559 -8.12 -9.03 9.94
C ILE A 559 -9.33 -9.12 10.89
N PRO A 560 -9.59 -10.26 11.53
CA PRO A 560 -10.65 -10.35 12.54
C PRO A 560 -10.49 -9.24 13.58
N GLY A 561 -11.55 -8.46 13.79
CA GLY A 561 -11.52 -7.33 14.68
C GLY A 561 -11.59 -7.71 16.16
N LEU A 562 -11.63 -6.71 17.00
CA LEU A 562 -11.76 -6.83 18.45
C LEU A 562 -13.11 -6.27 18.90
N ALA A 563 -13.88 -7.06 19.68
CA ALA A 563 -15.12 -6.59 20.23
C ALA A 563 -14.89 -5.34 21.12
N GLY A 564 -15.67 -4.29 20.88
CA GLY A 564 -15.57 -3.04 21.64
C GLY A 564 -14.41 -2.13 21.20
N ALA A 565 -13.67 -2.44 20.13
CA ALA A 565 -12.67 -1.53 19.59
C ALA A 565 -13.30 -0.22 19.12
N VAL A 566 -12.70 0.91 19.51
CA VAL A 566 -13.17 2.27 19.20
C VAL A 566 -12.12 3.11 18.50
N GLU A 567 -10.83 2.84 18.71
CA GLU A 567 -9.71 3.55 18.08
C GLU A 567 -8.76 2.58 17.40
N LEU A 568 -8.10 3.05 16.38
CA LEU A 568 -7.05 2.35 15.65
C LEU A 568 -5.88 3.29 15.42
N THR A 569 -4.68 2.78 15.64
CA THR A 569 -3.44 3.38 15.16
C THR A 569 -2.53 2.32 14.59
N ALA A 570 -1.59 2.70 13.72
CA ALA A 570 -0.69 1.75 13.10
C ALA A 570 0.73 2.32 12.96
N ASN A 571 1.71 1.44 12.99
CA ASN A 571 3.08 1.78 12.61
C ASN A 571 3.15 1.88 11.08
N ARG A 572 3.55 3.04 10.57
CA ARG A 572 3.56 3.37 9.14
C ARG A 572 4.63 2.61 8.33
N THR A 573 5.41 1.72 8.97
CA THR A 573 6.54 1.02 8.30
C THR A 573 6.41 -0.49 8.24
N ASP A 574 5.78 -1.15 9.24
CA ASP A 574 5.81 -2.61 9.39
C ASP A 574 4.43 -3.28 9.51
N GLY A 575 3.37 -2.52 9.33
CA GLY A 575 2.00 -3.04 9.38
C GLY A 575 1.47 -3.34 10.78
N LEU A 576 2.20 -2.98 11.84
CA LEU A 576 1.77 -3.23 13.21
C LEU A 576 0.59 -2.32 13.59
N VAL A 577 -0.54 -2.92 13.90
CA VAL A 577 -1.76 -2.22 14.29
C VAL A 577 -2.00 -2.37 15.78
N LEU A 578 -2.38 -1.26 16.43
CA LEU A 578 -2.90 -1.23 17.79
C LEU A 578 -4.38 -0.82 17.77
N LEU A 579 -5.17 -1.45 18.62
CA LEU A 579 -6.57 -1.08 18.88
C LEU A 579 -6.73 -0.62 20.31
N THR A 580 -7.56 0.40 20.52
CA THR A 580 -8.04 0.78 21.85
C THR A 580 -9.51 0.37 21.94
N ASP A 581 -9.89 -0.32 23.03
CA ASP A 581 -11.28 -0.68 23.27
C ASP A 581 -12.02 0.41 24.10
N SER A 582 -13.33 0.27 24.23
CA SER A 582 -14.18 1.20 24.99
C SER A 582 -13.88 1.23 26.50
N ALA A 583 -13.10 0.29 27.02
CA ALA A 583 -12.59 0.30 28.39
C ALA A 583 -11.23 1.01 28.51
N GLY A 584 -10.67 1.50 27.39
CA GLY A 584 -9.38 2.17 27.35
C GLY A 584 -8.19 1.20 27.40
N GLN A 585 -8.39 -0.08 27.11
CA GLN A 585 -7.31 -1.05 27.00
C GLN A 585 -6.70 -1.01 25.60
N VAL A 586 -5.39 -0.99 25.53
CA VAL A 586 -4.63 -1.04 24.27
C VAL A 586 -4.28 -2.49 23.94
N TRP A 587 -4.61 -2.89 22.73
CA TRP A 587 -4.43 -4.26 22.25
C TRP A 587 -3.47 -4.27 21.04
N HIS A 588 -2.61 -5.27 20.97
CA HIS A 588 -1.81 -5.58 19.80
C HIS A 588 -2.11 -6.99 19.30
N ARG A 589 -1.91 -7.23 18.02
CA ARG A 589 -2.06 -8.55 17.43
C ARG A 589 -0.73 -9.30 17.47
N ASN A 590 -0.73 -10.51 18.04
CA ASN A 590 0.42 -11.39 18.05
C ASN A 590 -0.05 -12.82 17.73
N ASP A 591 0.64 -13.50 16.79
CA ASP A 591 0.31 -14.86 16.34
C ASP A 591 -1.18 -15.03 15.98
N GLY A 592 -1.76 -14.05 15.27
CA GLY A 592 -3.16 -14.07 14.83
C GLY A 592 -4.19 -13.74 15.91
N THR A 593 -3.79 -13.49 17.17
CA THR A 593 -4.70 -13.19 18.29
C THR A 593 -4.45 -11.80 18.88
N TRP A 594 -5.53 -11.13 19.33
CA TRP A 594 -5.44 -9.88 20.06
C TRP A 594 -5.04 -10.12 21.52
N ARG A 595 -4.06 -9.37 22.02
CA ARG A 595 -3.59 -9.41 23.40
C ARG A 595 -3.45 -8.01 23.96
N VAL A 596 -3.77 -7.85 25.24
CA VAL A 596 -3.61 -6.58 25.94
C VAL A 596 -2.14 -6.19 25.98
N ALA A 597 -1.81 -5.02 25.46
CA ALA A 597 -0.49 -4.43 25.44
C ALA A 597 -0.30 -3.43 26.60
N ALA A 598 -1.36 -2.66 26.93
CA ALA A 598 -1.35 -1.69 28.03
C ALA A 598 -2.78 -1.43 28.52
N THR A 599 -2.92 -1.05 29.81
CA THR A 599 -4.20 -0.70 30.43
C THR A 599 -4.22 0.72 31.04
N ASP A 600 -3.08 1.39 31.07
CA ASP A 600 -2.84 2.70 31.68
C ASP A 600 -2.27 3.71 30.66
N LEU A 601 -2.45 3.43 29.38
CA LEU A 601 -2.03 4.26 28.27
C LEU A 601 -3.27 4.67 27.48
N GLN A 602 -3.39 5.97 27.19
CA GLN A 602 -4.50 6.55 26.43
C GLN A 602 -3.96 7.27 25.20
N ASP A 603 -4.85 7.50 24.22
CA ASP A 603 -4.56 8.28 23.01
C ASP A 603 -3.26 7.80 22.33
N VAL A 604 -3.21 6.51 22.02
CA VAL A 604 -1.99 5.86 21.53
C VAL A 604 -1.76 6.17 20.06
N GLY A 605 -0.53 6.50 19.72
CA GLY A 605 -0.04 6.72 18.35
C GLY A 605 1.33 6.10 18.14
N TYR A 606 1.86 6.27 16.95
CA TYR A 606 3.27 5.97 16.62
C TYR A 606 3.96 7.23 16.13
N CYS A 607 5.10 7.57 16.70
CA CYS A 607 5.88 8.72 16.26
C CYS A 607 6.61 8.45 14.92
N LEU A 608 6.85 9.52 14.17
CA LEU A 608 7.64 9.51 12.93
C LEU A 608 9.16 9.46 13.17
N ALA A 609 9.62 9.44 14.41
CA ALA A 609 11.05 9.52 14.75
C ALA A 609 11.78 8.19 14.56
#